data_6c482472ec111bb42cdeab74c6d0f7c2
#
_entry.id   6c482472ec111bb42cdeab74c6d0f7c2
#
_cell.length_a   1.000
_cell.length_b   1.000
_cell.length_c   1.000
_cell.angle_alpha   90.00
_cell.angle_beta   90.00
_cell.angle_gamma   90.00
#
_symmetry.space_group_name_H-M   'P 1'
#
loop_
_entity.id
_entity.type
_entity.pdbx_description
1 polymer ?
#
loop_
_entity_poly.entity_id
_entity_poly.type
_entity_poly.pdbx_seq_one_letter_code
_entity_poly.pdbx_strand_id
1 'polypeptide(L)'
;QSRCDALVNQINPHFFFNSLNGISSLIRKKNDENTLLYVTKLSDIFRYILQSDKKNLVPLSEELAFIEAFQHVMVVRFANKLTFTIEVPEDKRNLRIPVLSLLPLVENVTVHNIIDSEHRMDILIRLNERMELVVSNPIYPKLTLPDTNGTGLKNLENRFLLLMNKQIRVESDEDEFQ
;
A
#
# COMPACT_ATOMS: atom_id res chain seq x y z
N GLN A 1 2.93 2.42 29.01
CA GLN A 1 3.47 2.89 27.72
C GLN A 1 2.34 2.93 26.70
N SER A 2 2.16 4.06 26.10
CA SER A 2 0.88 4.62 25.73
C SER A 2 0.35 4.05 24.40
N ARG A 3 -0.99 3.99 24.26
CA ARG A 3 -1.69 3.76 22.98
C ARG A 3 -1.15 4.66 21.84
N CYS A 4 -0.58 5.80 22.19
CA CYS A 4 0.07 6.71 21.25
C CYS A 4 1.33 6.10 20.61
N ASP A 5 2.16 5.40 21.38
CA ASP A 5 3.40 4.79 20.85
C ASP A 5 3.09 3.62 19.91
N ALA A 6 2.02 2.86 20.19
CA ALA A 6 1.54 1.81 19.30
C ALA A 6 0.94 2.37 17.99
N LEU A 7 0.28 3.52 18.05
CA LEU A 7 -0.30 4.20 16.88
C LEU A 7 0.78 4.85 15.99
N VAL A 8 1.78 5.45 16.59
CA VAL A 8 2.92 6.03 15.86
C VAL A 8 3.73 4.94 15.15
N ASN A 9 3.84 3.75 15.75
CA ASN A 9 4.53 2.62 15.13
C ASN A 9 3.75 1.97 13.97
N GLN A 10 2.46 2.26 13.79
CA GLN A 10 1.66 1.78 12.65
C GLN A 10 1.87 2.66 11.40
N ILE A 11 2.30 3.92 11.56
CA ILE A 11 2.61 4.80 10.45
C ILE A 11 4.12 4.68 10.20
N ASN A 12 4.49 4.22 9.00
CA ASN A 12 5.89 4.23 8.58
C ASN A 12 6.41 5.68 8.59
N PRO A 13 7.43 6.02 9.40
CA PRO A 13 7.97 7.39 9.47
C PRO A 13 8.43 7.92 8.12
N HIS A 14 8.98 7.05 7.27
CA HIS A 14 9.41 7.38 5.92
C HIS A 14 8.22 7.80 5.02
N PHE A 15 7.09 7.09 5.09
CA PHE A 15 5.87 7.48 4.41
C PHE A 15 5.34 8.82 4.91
N PHE A 16 5.35 9.06 6.21
CA PHE A 16 4.92 10.32 6.81
C PHE A 16 5.74 11.51 6.31
N PHE A 17 7.07 11.43 6.36
CA PHE A 17 7.94 12.51 5.88
C PHE A 17 7.84 12.73 4.37
N ASN A 18 7.75 11.66 3.58
CA ASN A 18 7.54 11.78 2.13
C ASN A 18 6.19 12.44 1.80
N SER A 19 5.17 12.20 2.59
CA SER A 19 3.85 12.82 2.45
C SER A 19 3.91 14.32 2.71
N LEU A 20 4.62 14.76 3.74
CA LEU A 20 4.86 16.19 4.02
C LEU A 20 5.64 16.87 2.89
N ASN A 21 6.65 16.20 2.34
CA ASN A 21 7.41 16.70 1.20
C ASN A 21 6.53 16.84 -0.05
N GLY A 22 5.57 15.96 -0.26
CA GLY A 22 4.56 16.04 -1.32
C GLY A 22 3.72 17.31 -1.21
N ILE A 23 3.24 17.63 0.00
CA ILE A 23 2.49 18.87 0.27
C ILE A 23 3.36 20.09 -0.08
N SER A 24 4.59 20.13 0.39
CA SER A 24 5.52 21.24 0.13
C SER A 24 5.77 21.41 -1.37
N SER A 25 5.92 20.32 -2.11
CA SER A 25 6.11 20.33 -3.57
C SER A 25 4.90 20.93 -4.30
N LEU A 26 3.69 20.55 -3.93
CA LEU A 26 2.46 21.06 -4.52
C LEU A 26 2.24 22.54 -4.21
N ILE A 27 2.52 22.99 -2.99
CA ILE A 27 2.44 24.40 -2.59
C ILE A 27 3.40 25.25 -3.44
N ARG A 28 4.64 24.78 -3.64
CA ARG A 28 5.62 25.48 -4.51
C ARG A 28 5.16 25.61 -5.95
N LYS A 29 4.42 24.62 -6.45
CA LYS A 29 3.83 24.64 -7.80
C LYS A 29 2.60 25.53 -7.91
N LYS A 30 2.13 26.10 -6.81
CA LYS A 30 0.92 26.97 -6.73
C LYS A 30 -0.34 26.32 -7.32
N ASN A 31 -0.48 25.02 -7.12
CA ASN A 31 -1.64 24.26 -7.59
C ASN A 31 -2.55 23.93 -6.39
N ASP A 32 -3.42 24.88 -6.04
CA ASP A 32 -4.24 24.81 -4.83
C ASP A 32 -5.24 23.66 -4.89
N GLU A 33 -5.83 23.39 -6.04
CA GLU A 33 -6.82 22.32 -6.22
C GLU A 33 -6.18 20.94 -5.99
N ASN A 34 -5.03 20.68 -6.63
CA ASN A 34 -4.30 19.42 -6.43
C ASN A 34 -3.74 19.29 -5.02
N THR A 35 -3.33 20.40 -4.40
CA THR A 35 -2.88 20.41 -3.01
C THR A 35 -4.00 20.02 -2.07
N LEU A 36 -5.20 20.58 -2.24
CA LEU A 36 -6.36 20.24 -1.43
C LEU A 36 -6.77 18.77 -1.60
N LEU A 37 -6.82 18.29 -2.84
CA LEU A 37 -7.12 16.88 -3.12
C LEU A 37 -6.10 15.94 -2.47
N TYR A 38 -4.81 16.27 -2.59
CA TYR A 38 -3.73 15.50 -1.97
C TYR A 38 -3.88 15.41 -0.45
N VAL A 39 -4.09 16.55 0.22
CA VAL A 39 -4.28 16.61 1.69
C VAL A 39 -5.52 15.81 2.11
N THR A 40 -6.61 15.90 1.35
CA THR A 40 -7.84 15.13 1.62
C THR A 40 -7.58 13.63 1.53
N LYS A 41 -6.92 13.16 0.47
CA LYS A 41 -6.59 11.73 0.30
C LYS A 41 -5.60 11.24 1.35
N LEU A 42 -4.61 12.05 1.70
CA LEU A 42 -3.67 11.75 2.77
C LEU A 42 -4.39 11.62 4.14
N SER A 43 -5.34 12.48 4.41
CA SER A 43 -6.16 12.43 5.63
C SER A 43 -7.00 11.14 5.68
N ASP A 44 -7.57 10.71 4.56
CA ASP A 44 -8.31 9.45 4.47
C ASP A 44 -7.41 8.24 4.75
N ILE A 45 -6.18 8.25 4.22
CA ILE A 45 -5.18 7.21 4.46
C ILE A 45 -4.85 7.12 5.96
N PHE A 46 -4.50 8.24 6.59
CA PHE A 46 -4.15 8.24 8.01
C PHE A 46 -5.33 7.86 8.90
N ARG A 47 -6.53 8.32 8.57
CA ARG A 47 -7.74 7.92 9.32
C ARG A 47 -7.97 6.41 9.25
N TYR A 48 -7.83 5.81 8.08
CA TYR A 48 -7.96 4.37 7.90
C TYR A 48 -6.91 3.60 8.71
N ILE A 49 -5.64 4.02 8.65
CA ILE A 49 -4.56 3.41 9.44
C ILE A 49 -4.84 3.51 10.94
N LEU A 50 -5.23 4.69 11.43
CA LEU A 50 -5.48 4.92 12.85
C LEU A 50 -6.71 4.18 13.39
N GLN A 51 -7.67 3.84 12.54
CA GLN A 51 -8.86 3.08 12.91
C GLN A 51 -8.68 1.55 12.77
N SER A 52 -7.57 1.11 12.19
CA SER A 52 -7.34 -0.30 11.88
C SER A 52 -7.21 -1.19 13.14
N ASP A 53 -6.74 -0.63 14.24
CA ASP A 53 -6.60 -1.35 15.52
C ASP A 53 -7.95 -1.78 16.13
N LYS A 54 -9.04 -1.14 15.70
CA LYS A 54 -10.41 -1.46 16.11
C LYS A 54 -11.11 -2.48 15.21
N LYS A 55 -10.48 -2.85 14.11
CA LYS A 55 -11.03 -3.75 13.08
C LYS A 55 -10.12 -4.95 12.91
N ASN A 56 -10.71 -6.14 12.75
CA ASN A 56 -9.97 -7.36 12.43
C ASN A 56 -10.10 -7.68 10.94
N LEU A 57 -11.30 -7.98 10.50
CA LEU A 57 -11.64 -8.25 9.12
C LEU A 57 -12.49 -7.12 8.55
N VAL A 58 -12.18 -6.71 7.34
CA VAL A 58 -12.90 -5.68 6.58
C VAL A 58 -13.31 -6.21 5.21
N PRO A 59 -14.34 -5.64 4.58
CA PRO A 59 -14.63 -5.95 3.19
C PRO A 59 -13.46 -5.54 2.29
N LEU A 60 -13.22 -6.31 1.26
CA LEU A 60 -12.19 -5.99 0.27
C LEU A 60 -12.40 -4.60 -0.36
N SER A 61 -13.66 -4.16 -0.50
CA SER A 61 -14.00 -2.82 -0.96
C SER A 61 -13.36 -1.70 -0.12
N GLU A 62 -13.24 -1.87 1.21
CA GLU A 62 -12.55 -0.88 2.07
C GLU A 62 -11.04 -0.84 1.78
N GLU A 63 -10.40 -2.00 1.62
CA GLU A 63 -8.98 -2.09 1.27
C GLU A 63 -8.69 -1.50 -0.11
N LEU A 64 -9.55 -1.76 -1.09
CA LEU A 64 -9.41 -1.20 -2.44
C LEU A 64 -9.62 0.31 -2.45
N ALA A 65 -10.59 0.84 -1.70
CA ALA A 65 -10.77 2.29 -1.55
C ALA A 65 -9.55 2.95 -0.88
N PHE A 66 -8.95 2.28 0.10
CA PHE A 66 -7.69 2.72 0.70
C PHE A 66 -6.55 2.78 -0.33
N ILE A 67 -6.41 1.75 -1.17
CA ILE A 67 -5.40 1.72 -2.23
C ILE A 67 -5.63 2.81 -3.28
N GLU A 68 -6.88 3.12 -3.64
CA GLU A 68 -7.19 4.22 -4.54
C GLU A 68 -6.75 5.58 -3.95
N ALA A 69 -6.98 5.81 -2.66
CA ALA A 69 -6.49 7.01 -1.97
C ALA A 69 -4.95 7.03 -1.93
N PHE A 70 -4.33 5.90 -1.66
CA PHE A 70 -2.88 5.73 -1.66
C PHE A 70 -2.26 6.02 -3.04
N GLN A 71 -2.90 5.59 -4.11
CA GLN A 71 -2.49 5.88 -5.48
C GLN A 71 -2.45 7.38 -5.75
N HIS A 72 -3.44 8.15 -5.32
CA HIS A 72 -3.45 9.61 -5.47
C HIS A 72 -2.24 10.28 -4.82
N VAL A 73 -1.82 9.78 -3.66
CA VAL A 73 -0.63 10.28 -2.96
C VAL A 73 0.65 9.85 -3.67
N MET A 74 0.71 8.62 -4.17
CA MET A 74 1.88 8.08 -4.87
C MET A 74 2.11 8.73 -6.24
N VAL A 75 1.06 9.18 -6.93
CA VAL A 75 1.18 9.95 -8.18
C VAL A 75 2.01 11.22 -8.00
N VAL A 76 1.86 11.92 -6.89
CA VAL A 76 2.65 13.12 -6.58
C VAL A 76 4.12 12.76 -6.34
N ARG A 77 4.39 11.68 -5.62
CA ARG A 77 5.75 11.23 -5.31
C ARG A 77 6.49 10.69 -6.53
N PHE A 78 5.83 9.88 -7.36
CA PHE A 78 6.45 9.16 -8.47
C PHE A 78 6.10 9.72 -9.86
N ALA A 79 5.42 10.86 -9.92
CA ALA A 79 5.09 11.57 -11.16
C ALA A 79 4.46 10.66 -12.25
N ASN A 80 3.42 9.91 -11.88
CA ASN A 80 2.70 8.95 -12.74
C ASN A 80 3.51 7.71 -13.19
N LYS A 81 4.64 7.43 -12.56
CA LYS A 81 5.48 6.26 -12.88
C LYS A 81 5.12 5.03 -12.04
N LEU A 82 4.27 5.21 -11.04
CA LEU A 82 3.65 4.15 -10.26
C LEU A 82 2.15 4.19 -10.49
N THR A 83 1.61 3.09 -10.99
CA THR A 83 0.18 2.92 -11.26
C THR A 83 -0.35 1.65 -10.59
N PHE A 84 -1.66 1.61 -10.39
CA PHE A 84 -2.36 0.43 -9.87
C PHE A 84 -3.42 0.00 -10.88
N THR A 85 -3.47 -1.28 -11.14
CA THR A 85 -4.54 -1.90 -11.92
C THR A 85 -5.32 -2.85 -10.99
N ILE A 86 -6.62 -2.63 -10.85
CA ILE A 86 -7.48 -3.39 -9.96
C ILE A 86 -8.47 -4.20 -10.77
N GLU A 87 -8.28 -5.52 -10.78
CA GLU A 87 -9.11 -6.49 -11.50
C GLU A 87 -9.86 -7.39 -10.50
N VAL A 88 -10.68 -6.75 -9.68
CA VAL A 88 -11.54 -7.43 -8.71
C VAL A 88 -13.00 -7.17 -9.09
N PRO A 89 -13.77 -8.23 -9.45
CA PRO A 89 -15.18 -8.08 -9.78
C PRO A 89 -15.98 -7.42 -8.65
N GLU A 90 -16.94 -6.58 -9.02
CA GLU A 90 -17.74 -5.81 -8.06
C GLU A 90 -18.49 -6.70 -7.07
N ASP A 91 -19.05 -7.82 -7.56
CA ASP A 91 -19.78 -8.81 -6.76
C ASP A 91 -18.89 -9.58 -5.76
N LYS A 92 -17.55 -9.46 -5.87
CA LYS A 92 -16.58 -10.09 -4.98
C LYS A 92 -15.95 -9.13 -3.96
N ARG A 93 -16.22 -7.85 -4.06
CA ARG A 93 -15.63 -6.84 -3.18
C ARG A 93 -16.14 -6.86 -1.74
N ASN A 94 -17.18 -7.61 -1.46
CA ASN A 94 -17.68 -7.87 -0.11
C ASN A 94 -16.96 -9.01 0.63
N LEU A 95 -16.07 -9.74 -0.06
CA LEU A 95 -15.18 -10.71 0.60
C LEU A 95 -14.35 -10.02 1.68
N ARG A 96 -14.10 -10.73 2.77
CA ARG A 96 -13.43 -10.16 3.94
C ARG A 96 -11.98 -10.59 4.03
N ILE A 97 -11.12 -9.63 4.34
CA ILE A 97 -9.69 -9.84 4.56
C ILE A 97 -9.24 -9.08 5.84
N PRO A 98 -8.11 -9.43 6.42
CA PRO A 98 -7.55 -8.65 7.52
C PRO A 98 -7.34 -7.20 7.12
N VAL A 99 -7.69 -6.26 8.00
CA VAL A 99 -7.50 -4.82 7.78
C VAL A 99 -6.02 -4.50 7.52
N LEU A 100 -5.72 -3.55 6.66
CA LEU A 100 -4.36 -3.18 6.22
C LEU A 100 -3.56 -4.36 5.64
N SER A 101 -4.21 -5.24 4.89
CA SER A 101 -3.52 -6.33 4.19
C SER A 101 -2.72 -5.84 3.00
N LEU A 102 -3.21 -4.85 2.27
CA LEU A 102 -2.58 -4.36 1.04
C LEU A 102 -1.44 -3.38 1.29
N LEU A 103 -1.47 -2.63 2.40
CA LEU A 103 -0.45 -1.62 2.69
C LEU A 103 0.98 -2.17 2.74
N PRO A 104 1.30 -3.25 3.48
CA PRO A 104 2.66 -3.79 3.52
C PRO A 104 3.14 -4.27 2.15
N LEU A 105 2.25 -4.79 1.33
CA LEU A 105 2.58 -5.27 -0.02
C LEU A 105 2.98 -4.11 -0.93
N VAL A 106 2.21 -3.03 -0.92
CA VAL A 106 2.49 -1.83 -1.71
C VAL A 106 3.73 -1.09 -1.21
N GLU A 107 3.93 -1.00 0.10
CA GLU A 107 5.16 -0.42 0.67
C GLU A 107 6.39 -1.22 0.26
N ASN A 108 6.35 -2.54 0.26
CA ASN A 108 7.45 -3.39 -0.20
C ASN A 108 7.84 -3.07 -1.65
N VAL A 109 6.86 -2.86 -2.53
CA VAL A 109 7.13 -2.49 -3.92
C VAL A 109 7.96 -1.21 -3.99
N THR A 110 7.58 -0.17 -3.27
CA THR A 110 8.25 1.14 -3.31
C THR A 110 9.60 1.14 -2.61
N VAL A 111 9.79 0.28 -1.63
CA VAL A 111 11.03 0.17 -0.85
C VAL A 111 12.10 -0.60 -1.62
N HIS A 112 11.75 -1.70 -2.28
CA HIS A 112 12.70 -2.62 -2.89
C HIS A 112 12.97 -2.38 -4.38
N ASN A 113 12.14 -1.59 -5.06
CA ASN A 113 12.25 -1.37 -6.49
C ASN A 113 12.63 0.07 -6.84
N ILE A 114 13.36 0.20 -7.95
CA ILE A 114 13.57 1.47 -8.63
C ILE A 114 12.29 1.83 -9.37
N ILE A 115 11.82 3.06 -9.21
CA ILE A 115 10.63 3.59 -9.89
C ILE A 115 11.01 4.93 -10.52
N ASP A 116 11.17 4.94 -11.84
CA ASP A 116 11.54 6.12 -12.62
C ASP A 116 10.97 6.02 -14.06
N SER A 117 11.42 6.89 -14.95
CA SER A 117 10.93 6.92 -16.34
C SER A 117 11.29 5.69 -17.16
N GLU A 118 12.36 4.99 -16.80
CA GLU A 118 12.81 3.74 -17.45
C GLU A 118 12.24 2.49 -16.76
N HIS A 119 11.90 2.61 -15.49
CA HIS A 119 11.38 1.54 -14.64
C HIS A 119 9.98 1.93 -14.14
N ARG A 120 9.01 1.89 -15.03
CA ARG A 120 7.62 2.14 -14.69
C ARG A 120 7.07 0.96 -13.90
N MET A 121 6.43 1.26 -12.78
CA MET A 121 5.85 0.28 -11.88
C MET A 121 4.34 0.25 -12.04
N ASP A 122 3.80 -0.90 -12.43
CA ASP A 122 2.37 -1.16 -12.38
C ASP A 122 2.10 -2.29 -11.37
N ILE A 123 1.34 -1.98 -10.34
CA ILE A 123 0.94 -2.96 -9.32
C ILE A 123 -0.43 -3.48 -9.72
N LEU A 124 -0.49 -4.77 -10.05
CA LEU A 124 -1.73 -5.45 -10.40
C LEU A 124 -2.33 -6.11 -9.16
N ILE A 125 -3.57 -5.79 -8.86
CA ILE A 125 -4.37 -6.42 -7.80
C ILE A 125 -5.54 -7.13 -8.47
N ARG A 126 -5.57 -8.45 -8.39
CA ARG A 126 -6.60 -9.26 -9.02
C ARG A 126 -7.08 -10.40 -8.13
N LEU A 127 -8.26 -10.88 -8.41
CA LEU A 127 -8.80 -12.11 -7.83
C LEU A 127 -8.69 -13.22 -8.87
N ASN A 128 -7.97 -14.30 -8.54
CA ASN A 128 -7.81 -15.42 -9.46
C ASN A 128 -9.02 -16.39 -9.40
N GLU A 129 -9.01 -17.40 -10.27
CA GLU A 129 -10.08 -18.42 -10.35
C GLU A 129 -10.26 -19.24 -9.06
N ARG A 130 -9.20 -19.32 -8.24
CA ARG A 130 -9.24 -20.00 -6.93
C ARG A 130 -9.72 -19.10 -5.79
N MET A 131 -10.21 -17.90 -6.12
CA MET A 131 -10.62 -16.89 -5.14
C MET A 131 -9.47 -16.43 -4.22
N GLU A 132 -8.25 -16.44 -4.73
CA GLU A 132 -7.09 -15.88 -4.06
C GLU A 132 -6.85 -14.46 -4.56
N LEU A 133 -6.63 -13.53 -3.63
CA LEU A 133 -6.22 -12.17 -3.96
C LEU A 133 -4.72 -12.18 -4.30
N VAL A 134 -4.40 -11.81 -5.51
CA VAL A 134 -3.03 -11.75 -6.02
C VAL A 134 -2.63 -10.29 -6.20
N VAL A 135 -1.49 -9.94 -5.62
CA VAL A 135 -0.85 -8.63 -5.82
C VAL A 135 0.49 -8.89 -6.48
N SER A 136 0.69 -8.36 -7.67
CA SER A 136 1.92 -8.58 -8.43
C SER A 136 2.50 -7.28 -8.97
N ASN A 137 3.81 -7.27 -9.19
CA ASN A 137 4.55 -6.15 -9.72
C ASN A 137 5.81 -6.59 -10.49
N PRO A 138 6.26 -5.82 -11.49
CA PRO A 138 7.59 -6.02 -12.08
C PRO A 138 8.71 -5.84 -11.04
N ILE A 139 9.85 -6.49 -11.25
CA ILE A 139 10.99 -6.41 -10.35
C ILE A 139 12.07 -5.53 -10.98
N TYR A 140 12.38 -4.42 -10.32
CA TYR A 140 13.49 -3.52 -10.65
C TYR A 140 14.33 -3.28 -9.40
N PRO A 141 15.19 -4.22 -8.99
CA PRO A 141 15.82 -4.21 -7.68
C PRO A 141 16.74 -3.01 -7.49
N LYS A 142 16.68 -2.39 -6.32
CA LYS A 142 17.64 -1.36 -5.91
C LYS A 142 19.00 -1.97 -5.62
N LEU A 143 20.07 -1.24 -5.98
CA LEU A 143 21.45 -1.65 -5.72
C LEU A 143 21.81 -1.65 -4.22
N THR A 144 21.19 -0.77 -3.45
CA THR A 144 21.34 -0.72 -2.00
C THR A 144 20.06 -1.19 -1.35
N LEU A 145 20.13 -2.28 -0.59
CA LEU A 145 19.01 -2.73 0.22
C LEU A 145 18.74 -1.70 1.32
N PRO A 146 17.50 -1.23 1.44
CA PRO A 146 17.15 -0.37 2.56
C PRO A 146 17.22 -1.15 3.86
N ASP A 147 17.55 -0.47 4.96
CA ASP A 147 17.47 -1.00 6.33
C ASP A 147 16.01 -1.25 6.71
N THR A 148 15.44 -2.31 6.18
CA THR A 148 14.12 -2.78 6.54
C THR A 148 14.25 -4.06 7.33
N ASN A 149 13.59 -4.12 8.47
CA ASN A 149 13.62 -5.30 9.34
C ASN A 149 12.89 -6.52 8.75
N GLY A 150 12.38 -6.46 7.52
CA GLY A 150 11.67 -7.56 6.85
C GLY A 150 10.40 -8.02 7.57
N THR A 151 9.86 -7.22 8.49
CA THR A 151 8.79 -7.63 9.40
C THR A 151 7.39 -7.49 8.79
N GLY A 152 7.22 -6.69 7.73
CA GLY A 152 5.92 -6.37 7.16
C GLY A 152 5.18 -7.59 6.62
N LEU A 153 5.82 -8.39 5.76
CA LEU A 153 5.23 -9.62 5.22
C LEU A 153 5.00 -10.67 6.32
N LYS A 154 5.95 -10.84 7.22
CA LYS A 154 5.82 -11.80 8.34
C LYS A 154 4.65 -11.44 9.27
N ASN A 155 4.46 -10.19 9.55
CA ASN A 155 3.31 -9.72 10.33
C ASN A 155 2.00 -9.96 9.60
N LEU A 156 1.98 -9.75 8.28
CA LEU A 156 0.83 -10.04 7.44
C LEU A 156 0.50 -11.55 7.43
N GLU A 157 1.51 -12.41 7.25
CA GLU A 157 1.36 -13.87 7.34
C GLU A 157 0.72 -14.30 8.66
N ASN A 158 1.24 -13.81 9.77
CA ASN A 158 0.70 -14.12 11.10
C ASN A 158 -0.75 -13.69 11.26
N ARG A 159 -1.12 -12.53 10.73
CA ARG A 159 -2.50 -12.03 10.79
C ARG A 159 -3.46 -12.87 9.94
N PHE A 160 -3.07 -13.28 8.75
CA PHE A 160 -3.88 -14.20 7.92
C PHE A 160 -4.07 -15.54 8.60
N LEU A 161 -3.01 -16.08 9.20
CA LEU A 161 -3.10 -17.34 9.94
C LEU A 161 -4.04 -17.22 11.15
N LEU A 162 -3.91 -16.18 11.96
CA LEU A 162 -4.70 -15.98 13.18
C LEU A 162 -6.18 -15.66 12.89
N LEU A 163 -6.47 -14.82 11.89
CA LEU A 163 -7.82 -14.31 11.63
C LEU A 163 -8.60 -15.16 10.63
N MET A 164 -7.93 -15.84 9.72
CA MET A 164 -8.57 -16.58 8.62
C MET A 164 -8.13 -18.05 8.55
N ASN A 165 -7.16 -18.46 9.33
CA ASN A 165 -6.50 -19.77 9.23
C ASN A 165 -6.01 -20.07 7.80
N LYS A 166 -5.46 -19.06 7.14
CA LYS A 166 -4.93 -19.13 5.77
C LYS A 166 -3.48 -18.69 5.76
N GLN A 167 -2.73 -19.20 4.80
CA GLN A 167 -1.35 -18.81 4.54
C GLN A 167 -1.29 -17.91 3.33
N ILE A 168 -0.37 -16.95 3.35
CA ILE A 168 0.00 -16.21 2.14
C ILE A 168 1.14 -16.95 1.44
N ARG A 169 1.21 -16.80 0.12
CA ARG A 169 2.30 -17.33 -0.71
C ARG A 169 3.02 -16.15 -1.35
N VAL A 170 4.32 -16.25 -1.42
CA VAL A 170 5.18 -15.28 -2.09
C VAL A 170 5.92 -16.02 -3.18
N GLU A 171 5.73 -15.60 -4.41
CA GLU A 171 6.37 -16.17 -5.58
C GLU A 171 7.13 -15.08 -6.33
N SER A 172 8.27 -15.39 -6.87
CA SER A 172 9.01 -14.49 -7.75
C SER A 172 9.64 -15.30 -8.88
N ASP A 173 9.54 -14.78 -10.08
CA ASP A 173 10.35 -15.20 -11.21
C ASP A 173 11.39 -14.13 -11.55
N GLU A 174 12.08 -14.24 -12.67
CA GLU A 174 13.15 -13.28 -13.03
C GLU A 174 12.63 -11.85 -13.24
N ASP A 175 11.33 -11.68 -13.55
CA ASP A 175 10.76 -10.41 -13.98
C ASP A 175 9.60 -9.93 -13.10
N GLU A 176 8.95 -10.79 -12.31
CA GLU A 176 7.72 -10.48 -11.58
C GLU A 176 7.73 -11.03 -10.14
N PHE A 177 7.20 -10.21 -9.21
CA PHE A 177 6.92 -10.59 -7.81
C PHE A 177 5.42 -10.67 -7.57
N GLN A 178 4.95 -11.78 -6.95
CA GLN A 178 3.55 -12.04 -6.61
C GLN A 178 3.35 -12.36 -5.12
#